data_64bd0d21f6686db5633ea13c5f9d2c41
#
_entry.id   64bd0d21f6686db5633ea13c5f9d2c41
#
_cell.length_a   1.000
_cell.length_b   1.000
_cell.length_c   1.000
_cell.angle_alpha   90.00
_cell.angle_beta   90.00
_cell.angle_gamma   90.00
#
_symmetry.space_group_name_H-M   'P 1'
#
loop_
_entity.id
_entity.type
_entity.pdbx_description
1 polymer ?
#
loop_
_entity_poly.entity_id
_entity_poly.type
_entity_poly.pdbx_seq_one_letter_code
_entity_poly.pdbx_strand_id
1 'polypeptide(L)'
;RVFLHGLLWRDDSEGLLRRMDEYLALADACGIGTLFVLFDGVWNPQPMSGPQPEPRPFLHNSRWVQSPGAAILGDAARHDELRPYVQGVVDRFRDDPRVDGWDLFNEPDGPNLMYHDTELTDKAERAAELLGKSFAWAREAAPSQPLTTGIWLGDWSDPAAMRPIETLSLANSDIVSFHHYGALDDLEKRISELRRYEKPIWCTEFMARGAGSFFDPHLGLLKDEGVGAWCWGFVAGKTQTNFPWDSWLKEYSAEPDLWFHEILRADGTPWNPAETEYIRALTARE
;
A
#
# COMPACT_ATOMS: atom_id res chain seq x y z
N ARG A 1 -6.79 -1.37 4.34
CA ARG A 1 -5.79 -1.92 3.41
C ARG A 1 -4.80 -2.78 4.19
N VAL A 2 -4.61 -4.04 3.79
CA VAL A 2 -3.85 -5.05 4.55
C VAL A 2 -2.82 -5.73 3.66
N PHE A 3 -1.56 -5.69 4.10
CA PHE A 3 -0.44 -6.26 3.37
C PHE A 3 -0.26 -7.74 3.70
N LEU A 4 -0.18 -8.57 2.67
CA LEU A 4 0.14 -9.98 2.74
C LEU A 4 1.63 -10.20 2.41
N HIS A 5 2.12 -11.43 2.61
CA HIS A 5 3.51 -11.74 2.30
C HIS A 5 3.65 -13.16 1.74
N GLY A 6 4.30 -13.30 0.58
CA GLY A 6 4.48 -14.58 -0.10
C GLY A 6 5.22 -15.65 0.73
N LEU A 7 6.10 -15.25 1.66
CA LEU A 7 6.75 -16.20 2.57
C LEU A 7 5.76 -16.88 3.51
N LEU A 8 4.70 -16.18 3.96
CA LEU A 8 3.66 -16.80 4.79
C LEU A 8 2.87 -17.86 4.03
N TRP A 9 2.62 -17.61 2.73
CA TRP A 9 2.02 -18.62 1.85
C TRP A 9 2.91 -19.83 1.69
N ARG A 10 4.18 -19.63 1.40
CA ARG A 10 5.15 -20.70 1.20
C ARG A 10 5.30 -21.58 2.44
N ASP A 11 5.33 -20.96 3.62
CA ASP A 11 5.62 -21.66 4.88
C ASP A 11 4.35 -22.30 5.49
N ASP A 12 3.17 -21.67 5.35
CA ASP A 12 1.88 -22.10 5.92
C ASP A 12 0.70 -21.47 5.17
N SER A 13 0.40 -21.94 3.95
CA SER A 13 -0.67 -21.40 3.12
C SER A 13 -2.05 -21.52 3.75
N GLU A 14 -2.36 -22.68 4.37
CA GLU A 14 -3.65 -22.89 5.04
C GLU A 14 -3.81 -21.98 6.26
N GLY A 15 -2.75 -21.81 7.04
CA GLY A 15 -2.76 -20.88 8.16
C GLY A 15 -2.87 -19.42 7.73
N LEU A 16 -2.26 -19.03 6.61
CA LEU A 16 -2.45 -17.70 6.05
C LEU A 16 -3.91 -17.46 5.69
N LEU A 17 -4.53 -18.36 4.92
CA LEU A 17 -5.93 -18.24 4.51
C LEU A 17 -6.89 -18.21 5.70
N ARG A 18 -6.64 -19.02 6.74
CA ARG A 18 -7.44 -19.00 7.97
C ARG A 18 -7.32 -17.64 8.68
N ARG A 19 -6.11 -17.11 8.86
CA ARG A 19 -5.89 -15.79 9.49
C ARG A 19 -6.52 -14.65 8.69
N MET A 20 -6.52 -14.73 7.36
CA MET A 20 -7.23 -13.78 6.50
C MET A 20 -8.74 -13.83 6.75
N ASP A 21 -9.34 -15.02 6.83
CA ASP A 21 -10.77 -15.20 7.10
C ASP A 21 -11.16 -14.70 8.50
N GLU A 22 -10.36 -15.00 9.52
CA GLU A 22 -10.51 -14.49 10.88
C GLU A 22 -10.45 -12.95 10.91
N TYR A 23 -9.50 -12.34 10.18
CA TYR A 23 -9.39 -10.90 10.06
C TYR A 23 -10.61 -10.29 9.37
N LEU A 24 -11.05 -10.88 8.24
CA LEU A 24 -12.23 -10.43 7.51
C LEU A 24 -13.49 -10.47 8.38
N ALA A 25 -13.65 -11.50 9.21
CA ALA A 25 -14.77 -11.59 10.15
C ALA A 25 -14.75 -10.45 11.19
N LEU A 26 -13.57 -10.07 11.69
CA LEU A 26 -13.43 -8.96 12.64
C LEU A 26 -13.67 -7.60 11.97
N ALA A 27 -13.15 -7.40 10.77
CA ALA A 27 -13.35 -6.16 10.00
C ALA A 27 -14.83 -5.97 9.63
N ASP A 28 -15.48 -7.01 9.13
CA ASP A 28 -16.90 -7.00 8.77
C ASP A 28 -17.80 -6.71 9.96
N ALA A 29 -17.52 -7.28 11.13
CA ALA A 29 -18.24 -6.97 12.37
C ALA A 29 -18.15 -5.48 12.77
N CYS A 30 -17.13 -4.76 12.27
CA CYS A 30 -16.96 -3.32 12.43
C CYS A 30 -17.49 -2.52 11.22
N GLY A 31 -18.07 -3.17 10.20
CA GLY A 31 -18.53 -2.54 8.98
C GLY A 31 -17.40 -2.05 8.07
N ILE A 32 -16.23 -2.69 8.12
CA ILE A 32 -15.03 -2.34 7.38
C ILE A 32 -14.78 -3.36 6.29
N GLY A 33 -14.80 -2.94 5.02
CA GLY A 33 -14.33 -3.73 3.88
C GLY A 33 -12.81 -3.76 3.81
N THR A 34 -12.25 -4.69 3.04
CA THR A 34 -10.80 -4.93 3.02
C THR A 34 -10.24 -4.89 1.62
N LEU A 35 -9.18 -4.09 1.42
CA LEU A 35 -8.30 -4.12 0.25
C LEU A 35 -7.02 -4.88 0.61
N PHE A 36 -6.80 -6.07 0.06
CA PHE A 36 -5.58 -6.83 0.28
C PHE A 36 -4.48 -6.45 -0.70
N VAL A 37 -3.26 -6.29 -0.18
CA VAL A 37 -2.04 -6.02 -0.96
C VAL A 37 -1.21 -7.31 -1.02
N LEU A 38 -0.93 -7.82 -2.24
CA LEU A 38 -0.23 -9.09 -2.42
C LEU A 38 1.29 -8.93 -2.38
N PHE A 39 1.82 -7.95 -3.09
CA PHE A 39 3.25 -7.65 -3.14
C PHE A 39 3.55 -6.23 -2.69
N ASP A 40 4.78 -6.01 -2.26
CA ASP A 40 5.22 -4.72 -1.75
C ASP A 40 6.65 -4.42 -2.20
N GLY A 41 6.85 -3.28 -2.85
CA GLY A 41 8.13 -2.85 -3.42
C GLY A 41 9.00 -2.01 -2.48
N VAL A 42 8.60 -1.74 -1.22
CA VAL A 42 9.31 -0.77 -0.39
C VAL A 42 9.95 -1.37 0.85
N TRP A 43 10.93 -0.65 1.39
CA TRP A 43 11.77 -0.94 2.55
C TRP A 43 12.71 -2.12 2.34
N ASN A 44 12.94 -2.96 3.36
CA ASN A 44 14.02 -3.95 3.35
C ASN A 44 13.82 -5.02 2.25
N PRO A 45 14.71 -5.12 1.26
CA PRO A 45 14.59 -6.07 0.15
C PRO A 45 14.98 -7.51 0.49
N GLN A 46 15.32 -7.78 1.77
CA GLN A 46 15.77 -9.09 2.23
C GLN A 46 14.82 -9.67 3.30
N PRO A 47 13.59 -10.06 2.93
CA PRO A 47 12.66 -10.66 3.87
C PRO A 47 13.11 -12.03 4.33
N MET A 48 12.78 -12.38 5.57
CA MET A 48 13.08 -13.68 6.18
C MET A 48 11.82 -14.33 6.73
N SER A 49 11.77 -15.65 6.69
CA SER A 49 10.73 -16.43 7.38
C SER A 49 10.93 -16.47 8.88
N GLY A 50 9.85 -16.75 9.61
CA GLY A 50 9.86 -16.94 11.06
C GLY A 50 9.74 -15.64 11.86
N PRO A 51 10.15 -15.65 13.14
CA PRO A 51 10.05 -14.50 14.01
C PRO A 51 10.80 -13.28 13.43
N GLN A 52 10.09 -12.16 13.35
CA GLN A 52 10.69 -10.93 12.87
C GLN A 52 11.43 -10.21 14.00
N PRO A 53 12.54 -9.52 13.71
CA PRO A 53 13.25 -8.72 14.72
C PRO A 53 12.34 -7.63 15.29
N GLU A 54 12.61 -7.17 16.51
CA GLU A 54 11.94 -5.98 17.05
C GLU A 54 12.33 -4.74 16.22
N PRO A 55 11.44 -3.74 16.11
CA PRO A 55 11.75 -2.51 15.40
C PRO A 55 12.90 -1.77 16.10
N ARG A 56 13.74 -1.13 15.32
CA ARG A 56 14.73 -0.19 15.90
C ARG A 56 13.99 1.00 16.48
N PRO A 57 14.18 1.35 17.75
CA PRO A 57 13.45 2.44 18.39
C PRO A 57 13.57 3.76 17.61
N PHE A 58 12.47 4.51 17.53
CA PHE A 58 12.39 5.85 16.93
C PHE A 58 12.67 5.90 15.41
N LEU A 59 12.60 4.77 14.73
CA LEU A 59 12.92 4.66 13.31
C LEU A 59 11.73 4.18 12.50
N HIS A 60 11.26 5.03 11.59
CA HIS A 60 10.14 4.81 10.70
C HIS A 60 10.27 3.49 9.92
N ASN A 61 9.28 2.60 10.01
CA ASN A 61 9.19 1.33 9.26
C ASN A 61 10.45 0.45 9.32
N SER A 62 11.23 0.52 10.40
CA SER A 62 12.53 -0.14 10.50
C SER A 62 12.50 -1.67 10.43
N ARG A 63 11.32 -2.30 10.53
CA ARG A 63 11.13 -3.75 10.36
C ARG A 63 10.29 -4.12 9.13
N TRP A 64 9.84 -3.16 8.35
CA TRP A 64 9.05 -3.44 7.16
C TRP A 64 9.91 -4.07 6.06
N VAL A 65 9.37 -5.09 5.40
CA VAL A 65 10.09 -5.89 4.40
C VAL A 65 9.30 -5.99 3.11
N GLN A 66 10.01 -6.07 1.99
CA GLN A 66 9.41 -6.27 0.66
C GLN A 66 8.79 -7.67 0.51
N SER A 67 7.79 -7.77 -0.35
CA SER A 67 7.25 -9.02 -0.87
C SER A 67 7.01 -8.92 -2.39
N PRO A 68 7.70 -9.75 -3.22
CA PRO A 68 8.81 -10.60 -2.86
C PRO A 68 10.07 -9.78 -2.57
N GLY A 69 11.05 -10.38 -1.89
CA GLY A 69 12.37 -9.75 -1.73
C GLY A 69 13.17 -9.75 -3.01
N ALA A 70 14.28 -8.97 -3.03
CA ALA A 70 15.13 -8.77 -4.20
C ALA A 70 15.65 -10.08 -4.82
N ALA A 71 15.89 -11.12 -4.02
CA ALA A 71 16.38 -12.40 -4.52
C ALA A 71 15.39 -13.13 -5.45
N ILE A 72 14.09 -12.92 -5.29
CA ILE A 72 13.08 -13.47 -6.22
C ILE A 72 12.74 -12.42 -7.27
N LEU A 73 12.54 -11.18 -6.89
CA LEU A 73 12.21 -10.10 -7.82
C LEU A 73 13.24 -9.95 -8.93
N GLY A 74 14.55 -10.03 -8.61
CA GLY A 74 15.65 -9.90 -9.55
C GLY A 74 15.86 -11.09 -10.48
N ASP A 75 15.21 -12.22 -10.26
CA ASP A 75 15.33 -13.42 -11.09
C ASP A 75 13.98 -13.76 -11.75
N ALA A 76 13.81 -13.31 -12.99
CA ALA A 76 12.58 -13.52 -13.76
C ALA A 76 12.18 -15.00 -13.91
N ALA A 77 13.16 -15.94 -13.88
CA ALA A 77 12.88 -17.37 -13.93
C ALA A 77 12.19 -17.89 -12.66
N ARG A 78 12.34 -17.15 -11.56
CA ARG A 78 11.72 -17.48 -10.27
C ARG A 78 10.36 -16.84 -10.04
N HIS A 79 9.95 -15.88 -10.86
CA HIS A 79 8.66 -15.22 -10.67
C HIS A 79 7.50 -16.23 -10.61
N ASP A 80 7.55 -17.31 -11.41
CA ASP A 80 6.48 -18.31 -11.45
C ASP A 80 6.35 -19.12 -10.14
N GLU A 81 7.34 -19.09 -9.24
CA GLU A 81 7.23 -19.62 -7.86
C GLU A 81 6.12 -18.90 -7.06
N LEU A 82 5.78 -17.66 -7.44
CA LEU A 82 4.79 -16.82 -6.76
C LEU A 82 3.35 -17.03 -7.28
N ARG A 83 3.20 -17.70 -8.43
CA ARG A 83 1.87 -17.94 -9.03
C ARG A 83 0.91 -18.67 -8.09
N PRO A 84 1.29 -19.75 -7.38
CA PRO A 84 0.40 -20.43 -6.45
C PRO A 84 -0.09 -19.52 -5.30
N TYR A 85 0.75 -18.58 -4.86
CA TYR A 85 0.37 -17.59 -3.86
C TYR A 85 -0.69 -16.62 -4.38
N VAL A 86 -0.46 -15.98 -5.52
CA VAL A 86 -1.40 -15.03 -6.11
C VAL A 86 -2.72 -15.72 -6.40
N GLN A 87 -2.70 -16.84 -7.12
CA GLN A 87 -3.91 -17.57 -7.50
C GLN A 87 -4.65 -18.14 -6.28
N GLY A 88 -3.94 -18.77 -5.35
CA GLY A 88 -4.56 -19.43 -4.21
C GLY A 88 -5.21 -18.45 -3.24
N VAL A 89 -4.62 -17.26 -3.03
CA VAL A 89 -5.23 -16.21 -2.19
C VAL A 89 -6.45 -15.62 -2.89
N VAL A 90 -6.33 -15.23 -4.16
CA VAL A 90 -7.44 -14.61 -4.90
C VAL A 90 -8.58 -15.60 -5.11
N ASP A 91 -8.32 -16.85 -5.51
CA ASP A 91 -9.35 -17.88 -5.71
C ASP A 91 -10.14 -18.18 -4.42
N ARG A 92 -9.46 -18.23 -3.28
CA ARG A 92 -10.10 -18.52 -1.98
C ARG A 92 -11.15 -17.49 -1.59
N PHE A 93 -10.96 -16.21 -1.97
CA PHE A 93 -11.82 -15.09 -1.59
C PHE A 93 -12.45 -14.37 -2.79
N ARG A 94 -12.41 -14.95 -3.99
CA ARG A 94 -12.83 -14.31 -5.25
C ARG A 94 -14.27 -13.80 -5.29
N ASP A 95 -15.15 -14.37 -4.47
CA ASP A 95 -16.57 -13.99 -4.39
C ASP A 95 -16.94 -13.53 -2.96
N ASP A 96 -15.95 -13.24 -2.11
CA ASP A 96 -16.18 -12.83 -0.74
C ASP A 96 -16.54 -11.32 -0.70
N PRO A 97 -17.76 -10.95 -0.25
CA PRO A 97 -18.20 -9.56 -0.25
C PRO A 97 -17.49 -8.68 0.79
N ARG A 98 -16.68 -9.26 1.69
CA ARG A 98 -15.85 -8.53 2.67
C ARG A 98 -14.56 -7.98 2.05
N VAL A 99 -14.21 -8.44 0.84
CA VAL A 99 -13.03 -8.00 0.10
C VAL A 99 -13.45 -6.96 -0.94
N ASP A 100 -12.99 -5.74 -0.79
CA ASP A 100 -13.31 -4.62 -1.69
C ASP A 100 -12.48 -4.65 -2.98
N GLY A 101 -11.29 -5.26 -2.95
CA GLY A 101 -10.39 -5.33 -4.10
C GLY A 101 -9.06 -5.98 -3.77
N TRP A 102 -8.24 -6.14 -4.81
CA TRP A 102 -6.90 -6.71 -4.76
C TRP A 102 -5.89 -5.70 -5.29
N ASP A 103 -5.01 -5.21 -4.42
CA ASP A 103 -3.83 -4.44 -4.80
C ASP A 103 -2.68 -5.41 -5.05
N LEU A 104 -2.33 -5.59 -6.31
CA LEU A 104 -1.39 -6.63 -6.70
C LEU A 104 0.05 -6.30 -6.34
N PHE A 105 0.42 -5.01 -6.33
CA PHE A 105 1.78 -4.61 -6.00
C PHE A 105 1.82 -3.16 -5.50
N ASN A 106 2.11 -2.98 -4.22
CA ASN A 106 2.35 -1.67 -3.62
C ASN A 106 3.66 -1.08 -4.11
N GLU A 107 3.63 0.15 -4.65
CA GLU A 107 4.82 0.93 -5.04
C GLU A 107 5.91 0.08 -5.70
N PRO A 108 5.60 -0.62 -6.81
CA PRO A 108 6.47 -1.66 -7.35
C PRO A 108 7.87 -1.17 -7.72
N ASP A 109 8.01 0.10 -8.06
CA ASP A 109 9.25 0.77 -8.43
C ASP A 109 9.74 1.78 -7.39
N GLY A 110 9.17 1.76 -6.17
CA GLY A 110 9.51 2.69 -5.09
C GLY A 110 11.02 2.72 -4.81
N PRO A 111 11.64 3.90 -4.72
CA PRO A 111 13.07 4.00 -4.43
C PRO A 111 13.31 3.68 -2.95
N ASN A 112 14.11 2.67 -2.68
CA ASN A 112 14.53 2.32 -1.32
C ASN A 112 15.86 3.01 -0.99
N LEU A 113 15.81 4.33 -0.78
CA LEU A 113 17.02 5.12 -0.51
C LEU A 113 17.81 4.62 0.69
N MET A 114 17.12 4.05 1.69
CA MET A 114 17.74 3.52 2.92
C MET A 114 18.33 2.12 2.75
N TYR A 115 18.04 1.47 1.64
CA TYR A 115 18.52 0.12 1.29
C TYR A 115 19.22 0.09 -0.07
N HIS A 116 19.71 1.23 -0.57
CA HIS A 116 20.32 1.37 -1.91
C HIS A 116 21.47 0.38 -2.18
N ASP A 117 22.20 -0.04 -1.13
CA ASP A 117 23.31 -1.01 -1.26
C ASP A 117 22.83 -2.45 -1.52
N THR A 118 21.56 -2.76 -1.23
CA THR A 118 20.98 -4.10 -1.32
C THR A 118 19.76 -4.17 -2.23
N GLU A 119 19.28 -3.03 -2.71
CA GLU A 119 18.19 -2.94 -3.65
C GLU A 119 18.65 -3.22 -5.09
N LEU A 120 17.73 -3.71 -5.92
CA LEU A 120 17.97 -3.96 -7.34
C LEU A 120 18.13 -2.65 -8.11
N THR A 121 19.14 -2.56 -8.94
CA THR A 121 19.38 -1.39 -9.82
C THR A 121 18.39 -1.33 -11.00
N ASP A 122 17.85 -2.48 -11.43
CA ASP A 122 16.85 -2.66 -12.49
C ASP A 122 15.45 -2.99 -11.92
N LYS A 123 15.17 -2.53 -10.70
CA LYS A 123 13.93 -2.86 -9.96
C LYS A 123 12.67 -2.56 -10.75
N ALA A 124 12.56 -1.40 -11.38
CA ALA A 124 11.38 -0.99 -12.11
C ALA A 124 11.04 -1.96 -13.27
N GLU A 125 12.05 -2.43 -13.98
CA GLU A 125 11.90 -3.42 -15.05
C GLU A 125 11.48 -4.77 -14.50
N ARG A 126 12.11 -5.25 -13.43
CA ARG A 126 11.76 -6.53 -12.78
C ARG A 126 10.38 -6.50 -12.16
N ALA A 127 10.03 -5.38 -11.54
CA ALA A 127 8.70 -5.19 -10.96
C ALA A 127 7.62 -5.14 -12.06
N ALA A 128 7.89 -4.52 -13.22
CA ALA A 128 6.96 -4.52 -14.34
C ALA A 128 6.72 -5.94 -14.88
N GLU A 129 7.78 -6.77 -15.02
CA GLU A 129 7.65 -8.16 -15.43
C GLU A 129 6.75 -8.96 -14.44
N LEU A 130 7.03 -8.86 -13.15
CA LEU A 130 6.25 -9.56 -12.12
C LEU A 130 4.82 -9.04 -12.06
N LEU A 131 4.61 -7.72 -12.13
CA LEU A 131 3.27 -7.12 -12.08
C LEU A 131 2.41 -7.59 -13.26
N GLY A 132 2.96 -7.66 -14.48
CA GLY A 132 2.26 -8.19 -15.65
C GLY A 132 1.82 -9.64 -15.44
N LYS A 133 2.70 -10.49 -14.90
CA LYS A 133 2.35 -11.88 -14.53
C LYS A 133 1.28 -11.91 -13.42
N SER A 134 1.39 -11.04 -12.42
CA SER A 134 0.46 -10.99 -11.28
C SER A 134 -0.96 -10.66 -11.72
N PHE A 135 -1.13 -9.69 -12.62
CA PHE A 135 -2.44 -9.41 -13.23
C PHE A 135 -2.99 -10.63 -13.98
N ALA A 136 -2.16 -11.31 -14.78
CA ALA A 136 -2.60 -12.50 -15.50
C ALA A 136 -3.04 -13.61 -14.54
N TRP A 137 -2.26 -13.92 -13.51
CA TRP A 137 -2.57 -14.96 -12.53
C TRP A 137 -3.82 -14.64 -11.69
N ALA A 138 -3.99 -13.37 -11.27
CA ALA A 138 -5.18 -12.95 -10.55
C ALA A 138 -6.44 -13.02 -11.43
N ARG A 139 -6.34 -12.64 -12.71
CA ARG A 139 -7.44 -12.76 -13.68
C ARG A 139 -7.84 -14.21 -13.95
N GLU A 140 -6.89 -15.15 -13.97
CA GLU A 140 -7.19 -16.58 -14.11
C GLU A 140 -8.02 -17.13 -12.93
N ALA A 141 -7.88 -16.57 -11.72
CA ALA A 141 -8.75 -16.90 -10.59
C ALA A 141 -10.16 -16.30 -10.70
N ALA A 142 -10.40 -15.41 -11.68
CA ALA A 142 -11.66 -14.77 -12.01
C ALA A 142 -12.39 -14.14 -10.81
N PRO A 143 -11.74 -13.23 -10.04
CA PRO A 143 -12.37 -12.58 -8.91
C PRO A 143 -13.50 -11.66 -9.37
N SER A 144 -14.56 -11.56 -8.57
CA SER A 144 -15.61 -10.56 -8.73
C SER A 144 -15.16 -9.15 -8.32
N GLN A 145 -14.12 -9.09 -7.47
CA GLN A 145 -13.54 -7.83 -6.99
C GLN A 145 -12.58 -7.22 -8.02
N PRO A 146 -12.43 -5.88 -8.01
CA PRO A 146 -11.50 -5.19 -8.90
C PRO A 146 -10.04 -5.47 -8.53
N LEU A 147 -9.19 -5.47 -9.56
CA LEU A 147 -7.73 -5.52 -9.43
C LEU A 147 -7.15 -4.12 -9.60
N THR A 148 -6.14 -3.80 -8.80
CA THR A 148 -5.40 -2.54 -8.88
C THR A 148 -3.93 -2.72 -8.53
N THR A 149 -3.15 -1.66 -8.65
CA THR A 149 -1.77 -1.56 -8.16
C THR A 149 -1.47 -0.10 -7.81
N GLY A 150 -0.95 0.13 -6.61
CA GLY A 150 -0.68 1.48 -6.09
C GLY A 150 0.60 2.06 -6.71
N ILE A 151 0.44 3.03 -7.61
CA ILE A 151 1.57 3.81 -8.17
C ILE A 151 1.81 5.07 -7.33
N TRP A 152 3.07 5.45 -7.20
CA TRP A 152 3.47 6.66 -6.48
C TRP A 152 4.31 7.60 -7.34
N LEU A 153 5.29 7.07 -8.05
CA LEU A 153 6.25 7.85 -8.83
C LEU A 153 5.79 8.07 -10.26
N GLY A 154 6.39 9.05 -10.90
CA GLY A 154 6.23 9.33 -12.32
C GLY A 154 5.49 10.62 -12.63
N ASP A 155 5.53 10.98 -13.90
CA ASP A 155 4.72 12.05 -14.49
C ASP A 155 3.62 11.41 -15.35
N TRP A 156 2.37 11.53 -14.89
CA TRP A 156 1.21 10.92 -15.55
C TRP A 156 0.49 11.89 -16.48
N SER A 157 1.02 13.12 -16.62
CA SER A 157 0.44 14.18 -17.46
C SER A 157 0.52 13.85 -18.97
N ASP A 158 1.58 13.12 -19.37
CA ASP A 158 1.79 12.69 -20.76
C ASP A 158 1.96 11.15 -20.85
N PRO A 159 0.96 10.42 -21.37
CA PRO A 159 1.05 8.97 -21.54
C PRO A 159 2.25 8.52 -22.40
N ALA A 160 2.77 9.38 -23.30
CA ALA A 160 3.92 9.03 -24.13
C ALA A 160 5.26 9.10 -23.37
N ALA A 161 5.29 9.83 -22.24
CA ALA A 161 6.46 9.97 -21.38
C ALA A 161 6.50 8.97 -20.21
N MET A 162 5.39 8.25 -19.97
CA MET A 162 5.31 7.26 -18.90
C MET A 162 6.25 6.09 -19.10
N ARG A 163 6.84 5.63 -18.00
CA ARG A 163 7.64 4.41 -17.98
C ARG A 163 6.75 3.16 -18.17
N PRO A 164 7.33 2.02 -18.61
CA PRO A 164 6.58 0.77 -18.80
C PRO A 164 5.76 0.33 -17.58
N ILE A 165 6.29 0.51 -16.36
CA ILE A 165 5.62 0.12 -15.11
C ILE A 165 4.34 0.93 -14.88
N GLU A 166 4.36 2.24 -15.12
CA GLU A 166 3.20 3.12 -14.97
C GLU A 166 2.14 2.82 -16.03
N THR A 167 2.57 2.67 -17.29
CA THR A 167 1.68 2.30 -18.40
C THR A 167 0.98 0.98 -18.12
N LEU A 168 1.73 -0.04 -17.66
CA LEU A 168 1.18 -1.34 -17.33
C LEU A 168 0.20 -1.26 -16.17
N SER A 169 0.56 -0.53 -15.11
CA SER A 169 -0.28 -0.33 -13.92
C SER A 169 -1.63 0.29 -14.28
N LEU A 170 -1.61 1.41 -14.98
CA LEU A 170 -2.81 2.17 -15.34
C LEU A 170 -3.69 1.42 -16.36
N ALA A 171 -3.08 0.72 -17.32
CA ALA A 171 -3.83 -0.03 -18.34
C ALA A 171 -4.54 -1.25 -17.76
N ASN A 172 -3.91 -2.01 -16.87
CA ASN A 172 -4.42 -3.28 -16.38
C ASN A 172 -5.31 -3.18 -15.13
N SER A 173 -5.24 -2.09 -14.38
CA SER A 173 -6.10 -1.87 -13.21
C SER A 173 -7.56 -1.66 -13.60
N ASP A 174 -8.49 -2.25 -12.87
CA ASP A 174 -9.94 -1.99 -13.00
C ASP A 174 -10.30 -0.67 -12.31
N ILE A 175 -9.64 -0.38 -11.21
CA ILE A 175 -9.67 0.87 -10.47
C ILE A 175 -8.23 1.42 -10.47
N VAL A 176 -8.05 2.66 -10.91
CA VAL A 176 -6.73 3.30 -10.86
C VAL A 176 -6.43 3.68 -9.41
N SER A 177 -5.37 3.14 -8.83
CA SER A 177 -4.93 3.55 -7.49
C SER A 177 -3.58 4.25 -7.54
N PHE A 178 -3.42 5.23 -6.65
CA PHE A 178 -2.20 6.02 -6.54
C PHE A 178 -1.93 6.44 -5.10
N HIS A 179 -0.69 6.89 -4.83
CA HIS A 179 -0.27 7.45 -3.56
C HIS A 179 0.08 8.92 -3.70
N HIS A 180 -0.20 9.69 -2.65
CA HIS A 180 0.13 11.11 -2.63
C HIS A 180 0.37 11.62 -1.20
N TYR A 181 1.55 12.19 -0.97
CA TYR A 181 1.96 12.72 0.33
C TYR A 181 2.34 14.21 0.30
N GLY A 182 2.09 14.88 -0.80
CA GLY A 182 2.44 16.28 -1.03
C GLY A 182 1.31 17.27 -0.75
N ALA A 183 1.48 18.48 -1.27
CA ALA A 183 0.55 19.58 -1.11
C ALA A 183 -0.79 19.35 -1.84
N LEU A 184 -1.82 20.10 -1.44
CA LEU A 184 -3.19 19.93 -1.94
C LEU A 184 -3.31 20.16 -3.45
N ASP A 185 -2.66 21.18 -3.97
CA ASP A 185 -2.68 21.55 -5.39
C ASP A 185 -2.03 20.47 -6.28
N ASP A 186 -1.00 19.77 -5.77
CA ASP A 186 -0.42 18.64 -6.47
C ASP A 186 -1.35 17.42 -6.43
N LEU A 187 -2.06 17.18 -5.31
CA LEU A 187 -3.08 16.14 -5.24
C LEU A 187 -4.20 16.37 -6.27
N GLU A 188 -4.72 17.58 -6.35
CA GLU A 188 -5.75 17.97 -7.33
C GLU A 188 -5.28 17.74 -8.78
N LYS A 189 -4.03 18.13 -9.07
CA LYS A 189 -3.40 17.88 -10.36
C LYS A 189 -3.32 16.39 -10.67
N ARG A 190 -2.85 15.53 -9.72
CA ARG A 190 -2.76 14.08 -9.89
C ARG A 190 -4.12 13.45 -10.18
N ILE A 191 -5.17 13.86 -9.47
CA ILE A 191 -6.54 13.39 -9.72
C ILE A 191 -6.96 13.76 -11.16
N SER A 192 -6.75 15.00 -11.57
CA SER A 192 -7.05 15.49 -12.92
C SER A 192 -6.33 14.69 -14.01
N GLU A 193 -5.05 14.37 -13.82
CA GLU A 193 -4.27 13.54 -14.74
C GLU A 193 -4.84 12.13 -14.90
N LEU A 194 -5.33 11.53 -13.80
CA LEU A 194 -5.86 10.17 -13.79
C LEU A 194 -7.29 10.06 -14.35
N ARG A 195 -8.08 11.15 -14.36
CA ARG A 195 -9.44 11.16 -14.92
C ARG A 195 -9.52 10.72 -16.39
N ARG A 196 -8.44 10.90 -17.17
CA ARG A 196 -8.37 10.46 -18.58
C ARG A 196 -8.55 8.97 -18.79
N TYR A 197 -8.32 8.15 -17.76
CA TYR A 197 -8.46 6.71 -17.86
C TYR A 197 -9.93 6.25 -17.76
N GLU A 198 -10.85 7.16 -17.42
CA GLU A 198 -12.29 6.89 -17.32
C GLU A 198 -12.63 5.69 -16.39
N LYS A 199 -11.80 5.46 -15.39
CA LYS A 199 -11.93 4.43 -14.36
C LYS A 199 -12.19 5.07 -13.01
N PRO A 200 -12.78 4.35 -12.04
CA PRO A 200 -12.79 4.81 -10.66
C PRO A 200 -11.36 5.04 -10.15
N ILE A 201 -11.20 5.98 -9.24
CA ILE A 201 -9.89 6.37 -8.71
C ILE A 201 -9.86 6.16 -7.21
N TRP A 202 -8.78 5.55 -6.73
CA TRP A 202 -8.47 5.39 -5.31
C TRP A 202 -7.12 6.02 -4.96
N CYS A 203 -7.09 6.89 -3.97
CA CYS A 203 -5.87 7.32 -3.31
C CYS A 203 -5.59 6.33 -2.16
N THR A 204 -4.81 5.28 -2.44
CA THR A 204 -4.61 4.16 -1.51
C THR A 204 -3.56 4.43 -0.45
N GLU A 205 -2.87 5.57 -0.54
CA GLU A 205 -2.08 6.14 0.55
C GLU A 205 -2.03 7.66 0.45
N PHE A 206 -2.38 8.33 1.53
CA PHE A 206 -2.18 9.76 1.71
C PHE A 206 -1.93 10.08 3.18
N MET A 207 -1.69 11.34 3.48
CA MET A 207 -1.48 11.92 4.79
C MET A 207 -0.07 11.63 5.36
N ALA A 208 0.78 12.63 5.22
CA ALA A 208 2.09 12.72 5.85
C ALA A 208 2.30 14.17 6.30
N ARG A 209 2.03 14.46 7.57
CA ARG A 209 1.95 15.83 8.09
C ARG A 209 3.24 16.62 7.85
N GLY A 210 4.38 15.99 8.07
CA GLY A 210 5.69 16.60 7.83
C GLY A 210 6.01 16.85 6.35
N ALA A 211 5.27 16.25 5.42
CA ALA A 211 5.39 16.46 3.98
C ALA A 211 4.33 17.41 3.41
N GLY A 212 3.43 17.95 4.26
CA GLY A 212 2.40 18.89 3.85
C GLY A 212 1.07 18.27 3.45
N SER A 213 0.88 16.97 3.65
CA SER A 213 -0.37 16.26 3.44
C SER A 213 -1.07 16.02 4.77
N PHE A 214 -2.28 16.55 4.94
CA PHE A 214 -3.07 16.50 6.16
C PHE A 214 -4.45 15.90 5.88
N PHE A 215 -5.23 15.55 6.92
CA PHE A 215 -6.62 15.18 6.72
C PHE A 215 -7.45 16.37 6.22
N ASP A 216 -7.36 17.51 6.88
CA ASP A 216 -7.96 18.76 6.43
C ASP A 216 -6.89 19.60 5.69
N PRO A 217 -7.06 19.93 4.38
CA PRO A 217 -8.24 19.72 3.54
C PRO A 217 -8.20 18.49 2.60
N HIS A 218 -7.15 17.67 2.57
CA HIS A 218 -6.96 16.63 1.55
C HIS A 218 -8.11 15.60 1.51
N LEU A 219 -8.58 15.14 2.68
CA LEU A 219 -9.69 14.18 2.73
C LEU A 219 -10.99 14.79 2.19
N GLY A 220 -11.20 16.09 2.43
CA GLY A 220 -12.33 16.84 1.86
C GLY A 220 -12.28 16.87 0.33
N LEU A 221 -11.12 17.21 -0.25
CA LEU A 221 -10.92 17.19 -1.69
C LEU A 221 -11.16 15.80 -2.27
N LEU A 222 -10.59 14.74 -1.67
CA LEU A 222 -10.79 13.36 -2.15
C LEU A 222 -12.27 12.96 -2.14
N LYS A 223 -13.03 13.36 -1.10
CA LYS A 223 -14.47 13.14 -1.04
C LYS A 223 -15.22 13.90 -2.13
N ASP A 224 -14.94 15.19 -2.30
CA ASP A 224 -15.61 16.05 -3.28
C ASP A 224 -15.36 15.57 -4.72
N GLU A 225 -14.15 15.06 -4.98
CA GLU A 225 -13.77 14.45 -6.25
C GLU A 225 -14.27 13.02 -6.43
N GLY A 226 -14.94 12.41 -5.44
CA GLY A 226 -15.42 11.02 -5.50
C GLY A 226 -14.28 10.01 -5.59
N VAL A 227 -13.13 10.31 -4.98
CA VAL A 227 -11.95 9.45 -4.92
C VAL A 227 -11.95 8.68 -3.61
N GLY A 228 -11.84 7.34 -3.68
CA GLY A 228 -11.66 6.52 -2.47
C GLY A 228 -10.34 6.88 -1.78
N ALA A 229 -10.32 6.93 -0.44
CA ALA A 229 -9.18 7.44 0.31
C ALA A 229 -8.75 6.50 1.45
N TRP A 230 -7.48 6.14 1.47
CA TRP A 230 -6.82 5.41 2.56
C TRP A 230 -5.64 6.22 3.07
N CYS A 231 -5.57 6.49 4.36
CA CYS A 231 -4.38 7.06 4.97
C CYS A 231 -3.34 5.96 5.27
N TRP A 232 -2.07 6.31 5.22
CA TRP A 232 -1.02 5.46 5.76
C TRP A 232 -0.88 5.71 7.26
N GLY A 233 -0.86 4.60 8.05
CA GLY A 233 -0.83 4.67 9.51
C GLY A 233 -2.22 4.83 10.13
N PHE A 234 -2.46 4.05 11.18
CA PHE A 234 -3.73 4.08 11.92
C PHE A 234 -3.50 4.14 13.42
N VAL A 235 -2.83 3.15 13.99
CA VAL A 235 -2.53 3.07 15.42
C VAL A 235 -1.02 2.99 15.61
N ALA A 236 -0.46 3.83 16.47
CA ALA A 236 0.96 3.81 16.81
C ALA A 236 1.39 2.44 17.34
N GLY A 237 2.42 1.86 16.73
CA GLY A 237 2.84 0.51 17.03
C GLY A 237 4.24 0.19 16.48
N LYS A 238 4.43 -1.07 16.10
CA LYS A 238 5.75 -1.58 15.66
C LYS A 238 6.23 -1.00 14.33
N THR A 239 5.37 -0.40 13.53
CA THR A 239 5.74 0.34 12.31
C THR A 239 6.45 1.65 12.62
N GLN A 240 6.11 2.28 13.76
CA GLN A 240 6.66 3.56 14.18
C GLN A 240 6.53 4.66 13.11
N THR A 241 5.43 4.66 12.36
CA THR A 241 5.20 5.62 11.28
C THR A 241 4.69 6.98 11.77
N ASN A 242 4.56 7.14 13.09
CA ASN A 242 4.50 8.43 13.76
C ASN A 242 5.83 9.21 13.69
N PHE A 243 6.97 8.52 13.50
CA PHE A 243 8.26 9.15 13.18
C PHE A 243 8.34 9.49 11.69
N PRO A 244 9.01 10.60 11.30
CA PRO A 244 9.13 10.99 9.89
C PRO A 244 10.18 10.13 9.15
N TRP A 245 10.15 10.20 7.81
CA TRP A 245 11.12 9.51 6.95
C TRP A 245 12.57 9.91 7.25
N ASP A 246 12.81 11.17 7.67
CA ASP A 246 14.16 11.65 8.02
C ASP A 246 14.74 11.01 9.28
N SER A 247 13.96 10.21 10.03
CA SER A 247 14.44 9.39 11.14
C SER A 247 15.52 8.37 10.72
N TRP A 248 15.64 8.09 9.43
CA TRP A 248 16.72 7.29 8.87
C TRP A 248 18.02 8.07 8.67
N LEU A 249 17.96 9.40 8.65
CA LEU A 249 19.09 10.30 8.41
C LEU A 249 19.47 11.08 9.66
N LYS A 250 18.55 11.20 10.61
CA LYS A 250 18.61 12.03 11.80
C LYS A 250 18.16 11.23 13.01
N GLU A 251 18.93 11.28 14.07
CA GLU A 251 18.64 10.56 15.30
C GLU A 251 17.48 11.21 16.07
N TYR A 252 16.51 10.40 16.47
CA TYR A 252 15.44 10.77 17.38
C TYR A 252 15.64 10.04 18.70
N SER A 253 15.43 10.76 19.82
CA SER A 253 15.53 10.21 21.18
C SER A 253 14.20 10.25 21.93
N ALA A 254 13.17 10.83 21.31
CA ALA A 254 11.82 10.93 21.85
C ALA A 254 10.80 10.98 20.71
N GLU A 255 9.53 10.83 21.05
CA GLU A 255 8.40 11.00 20.14
C GLU A 255 8.41 12.43 19.55
N PRO A 256 8.19 12.60 18.22
CA PRO A 256 8.15 13.92 17.62
C PRO A 256 6.87 14.69 18.03
N ASP A 257 6.98 16.01 18.15
CA ASP A 257 5.82 16.87 18.46
C ASP A 257 4.75 16.79 17.38
N LEU A 258 5.14 16.67 16.11
CA LEU A 258 4.26 16.44 14.97
C LEU A 258 4.41 14.99 14.50
N TRP A 259 3.37 14.17 14.73
CA TRP A 259 3.34 12.83 14.19
C TRP A 259 3.25 12.82 12.68
N PHE A 260 4.04 11.94 12.06
CA PHE A 260 4.13 11.93 10.60
C PHE A 260 2.89 11.31 9.96
N HIS A 261 2.49 10.10 10.35
CA HIS A 261 1.31 9.42 9.82
C HIS A 261 0.26 9.17 10.92
N GLU A 262 0.39 8.21 11.74
CA GLU A 262 -0.58 7.63 12.69
C GLU A 262 -1.71 8.57 13.19
N ILE A 263 -2.88 8.01 13.43
CA ILE A 263 -4.07 8.74 13.92
C ILE A 263 -4.25 8.54 15.43
N LEU A 264 -4.08 7.29 15.86
CA LEU A 264 -4.36 6.87 17.23
C LEU A 264 -3.08 6.46 17.97
N ARG A 265 -3.04 6.73 19.25
CA ARG A 265 -2.05 6.18 20.17
C ARG A 265 -2.27 4.68 20.36
N ALA A 266 -1.31 3.97 20.93
CA ALA A 266 -1.40 2.53 21.17
C ALA A 266 -2.57 2.10 22.06
N ASP A 267 -3.08 3.01 22.89
CA ASP A 267 -4.27 2.79 23.73
C ASP A 267 -5.60 3.12 23.02
N GLY A 268 -5.55 3.51 21.74
CA GLY A 268 -6.70 3.88 20.93
C GLY A 268 -7.16 5.33 21.10
N THR A 269 -6.49 6.14 21.90
CA THR A 269 -6.83 7.57 22.02
C THR A 269 -6.28 8.35 20.81
N PRO A 270 -7.02 9.37 20.31
CA PRO A 270 -6.53 10.21 19.22
C PRO A 270 -5.23 10.93 19.59
N TRP A 271 -4.26 10.96 18.64
CA TRP A 271 -3.12 11.86 18.77
C TRP A 271 -3.59 13.32 18.65
N ASN A 272 -4.43 13.61 17.67
CA ASN A 272 -5.08 14.93 17.50
C ASN A 272 -6.61 14.75 17.44
N PRO A 273 -7.35 15.12 18.49
CA PRO A 273 -8.80 15.00 18.52
C PRO A 273 -9.51 15.75 17.38
N ALA A 274 -9.02 16.93 16.99
CA ALA A 274 -9.63 17.70 15.90
C ALA A 274 -9.58 16.99 14.56
N GLU A 275 -8.50 16.26 14.25
CA GLU A 275 -8.42 15.45 13.04
C GLU A 275 -9.42 14.29 13.05
N THR A 276 -9.59 13.60 14.18
CA THR A 276 -10.57 12.51 14.28
C THR A 276 -12.01 13.01 14.21
N GLU A 277 -12.29 14.22 14.70
CA GLU A 277 -13.60 14.87 14.53
C GLU A 277 -13.84 15.22 13.05
N TYR A 278 -12.85 15.77 12.37
CA TYR A 278 -12.91 16.06 10.95
C TYR A 278 -13.15 14.81 10.10
N ILE A 279 -12.40 13.73 10.35
CA ILE A 279 -12.58 12.45 9.68
C ILE A 279 -14.01 11.95 9.90
N ARG A 280 -14.51 11.93 11.14
CA ARG A 280 -15.88 11.48 11.45
C ARG A 280 -16.94 12.31 10.75
N ALA A 281 -16.78 13.63 10.72
CA ALA A 281 -17.72 14.52 10.03
C ALA A 281 -17.80 14.23 8.52
N LEU A 282 -16.68 13.93 7.87
CA LEU A 282 -16.65 13.61 6.45
C LEU A 282 -17.12 12.18 6.12
N THR A 283 -16.88 11.22 7.03
CA THR A 283 -17.18 9.80 6.79
C THR A 283 -18.51 9.34 7.40
N ALA A 284 -19.21 10.23 8.14
CA ALA A 284 -20.54 9.93 8.62
C ALA A 284 -21.46 9.55 7.45
N ARG A 285 -22.13 8.40 7.57
CA ARG A 285 -23.19 8.00 6.62
C ARG A 285 -24.40 8.91 6.87
N GLU A 286 -24.93 9.50 5.81
CA GLU A 286 -26.21 10.23 5.84
C GLU A 286 -27.37 9.30 6.15
#